data_80265c164c972dec5f3881a6e1ea06ed
#
_entry.id   80265c164c972dec5f3881a6e1ea06ed
#
_cell.length_a   1.000
_cell.length_b   1.000
_cell.length_c   1.000
_cell.angle_alpha   90.00
_cell.angle_beta   90.00
_cell.angle_gamma   90.00
#
_symmetry.space_group_name_H-M   'P 1'
#
loop_
_entity.id
_entity.type
_entity.pdbx_description
1 polymer ?
#
loop_
_entity_poly.entity_id
_entity_poly.type
_entity_poly.pdbx_seq_one_letter_code
_entity_poly.pdbx_strand_id
1 'polypeptide(L)'
;MKKNTLFYFYITLGFIFVTSCTQSTYDDIEADAEPLPEIVTYLDIKPIIDGNCLSCHGNPTQNGAPMSLVTYENVKEAVTNRDLLERINKNQGEDGFMPQGGSRLSQFEIELISKWDEDGLLEN
;
A
#
# COMPACT_ATOMS: atom_id res chain seq x y z
N MET A 1 -24.43 -50.74 -38.41
CA MET A 1 -23.51 -50.57 -37.27
C MET A 1 -22.43 -49.47 -37.43
N LYS A 2 -22.61 -48.48 -38.34
CA LYS A 2 -21.61 -47.40 -38.54
C LYS A 2 -21.99 -46.04 -37.96
N LYS A 3 -23.22 -45.85 -37.46
CA LYS A 3 -23.69 -44.55 -36.93
C LYS A 3 -23.26 -44.28 -35.48
N ASN A 4 -23.06 -45.30 -34.67
CA ASN A 4 -22.74 -45.15 -33.25
C ASN A 4 -21.26 -44.80 -32.98
N THR A 5 -20.36 -45.22 -33.88
CA THR A 5 -18.92 -44.98 -33.73
C THR A 5 -18.57 -43.49 -33.91
N LEU A 6 -19.29 -42.80 -34.82
CA LEU A 6 -19.08 -41.37 -35.05
C LEU A 6 -19.59 -40.51 -33.88
N PHE A 7 -20.69 -40.96 -33.26
CA PHE A 7 -21.28 -40.26 -32.10
C PHE A 7 -20.37 -40.31 -30.87
N TYR A 8 -19.74 -41.45 -30.61
CA TYR A 8 -18.76 -41.56 -29.52
C TYR A 8 -17.46 -40.76 -29.77
N PHE A 9 -17.06 -40.63 -31.04
CA PHE A 9 -15.89 -39.84 -31.40
C PHE A 9 -16.08 -38.33 -31.10
N TYR A 10 -17.27 -37.79 -31.33
CA TYR A 10 -17.59 -36.40 -30.98
C TYR A 10 -17.78 -36.18 -29.49
N ILE A 11 -18.24 -37.17 -28.71
CA ILE A 11 -18.37 -37.08 -27.27
C ILE A 11 -16.98 -37.07 -26.61
N THR A 12 -16.03 -37.86 -27.09
CA THR A 12 -14.66 -37.86 -26.55
C THR A 12 -13.87 -36.62 -26.90
N LEU A 13 -14.13 -36.01 -28.08
CA LEU A 13 -13.47 -34.77 -28.49
C LEU A 13 -14.01 -33.54 -27.75
N GLY A 14 -15.26 -33.57 -27.28
CA GLY A 14 -15.88 -32.48 -26.50
C GLY A 14 -15.42 -32.36 -25.04
N PHE A 15 -14.72 -33.39 -24.49
CA PHE A 15 -14.35 -33.43 -23.07
C PHE A 15 -12.95 -32.90 -22.76
N ILE A 16 -12.18 -32.46 -23.77
CA ILE A 16 -10.77 -32.03 -23.59
C ILE A 16 -10.66 -30.51 -23.36
N PHE A 17 -11.76 -29.72 -23.39
CA PHE A 17 -11.67 -28.25 -23.34
C PHE A 17 -12.04 -27.58 -22.00
N VAL A 18 -12.13 -28.30 -20.88
CA VAL A 18 -12.54 -27.71 -19.59
C VAL A 18 -11.52 -27.88 -18.46
N THR A 19 -10.21 -27.80 -18.75
CA THR A 19 -9.22 -27.71 -17.67
C THR A 19 -8.18 -26.63 -17.98
N SER A 20 -8.63 -25.38 -18.04
CA SER A 20 -7.74 -24.23 -17.90
C SER A 20 -8.37 -23.24 -16.92
N CYS A 21 -8.47 -23.64 -15.67
CA CYS A 21 -8.47 -22.69 -14.57
C CYS A 21 -7.02 -22.53 -14.17
N THR A 22 -6.38 -21.46 -14.61
CA THR A 22 -5.20 -20.92 -13.95
C THR A 22 -5.67 -20.47 -12.58
N GLN A 23 -5.38 -21.24 -11.55
CA GLN A 23 -5.40 -20.77 -10.18
C GLN A 23 -4.23 -19.79 -10.08
N SER A 24 -4.51 -18.49 -10.16
CA SER A 24 -3.63 -17.49 -9.59
C SER A 24 -3.68 -17.72 -8.08
N THR A 25 -2.67 -18.39 -7.57
CA THR A 25 -2.51 -18.60 -6.14
C THR A 25 -2.17 -17.27 -5.51
N TYR A 26 -2.62 -16.99 -4.30
CA TYR A 26 -2.29 -15.80 -3.51
C TYR A 26 -0.76 -15.57 -3.40
N ASP A 27 0.02 -16.62 -3.56
CA ASP A 27 1.48 -16.59 -3.58
C ASP A 27 2.08 -15.76 -4.74
N ASP A 28 1.34 -15.59 -5.87
CA ASP A 28 1.78 -14.77 -7.01
C ASP A 28 1.63 -13.26 -6.75
N ILE A 29 0.86 -12.86 -5.73
CA ILE A 29 0.63 -11.45 -5.37
C ILE A 29 1.69 -10.96 -4.37
N GLU A 30 2.24 -11.85 -3.55
CA GLU A 30 3.33 -11.50 -2.62
C GLU A 30 4.70 -11.43 -3.31
N ALA A 31 4.85 -12.07 -4.49
CA ALA A 31 6.13 -12.08 -5.21
C ALA A 31 6.51 -10.73 -5.85
N ASP A 32 5.55 -9.80 -6.01
CA ASP A 32 5.78 -8.46 -6.58
C ASP A 32 5.83 -7.35 -5.50
N ALA A 33 5.68 -7.68 -4.22
CA ALA A 33 5.89 -6.71 -3.15
C ALA A 33 7.38 -6.42 -3.02
N GLU A 34 7.81 -5.20 -3.33
CA GLU A 34 9.18 -4.76 -3.12
C GLU A 34 9.54 -4.92 -1.64
N PRO A 35 10.62 -5.65 -1.30
CA PRO A 35 10.97 -5.85 0.11
C PRO A 35 11.37 -4.52 0.74
N LEU A 36 10.92 -4.30 1.99
CA LEU A 36 11.34 -3.13 2.75
C LEU A 36 12.87 -3.15 2.95
N PRO A 37 13.53 -1.98 2.95
CA PRO A 37 14.94 -1.87 3.30
C PRO A 37 15.23 -2.48 4.68
N GLU A 38 16.46 -2.96 4.89
CA GLU A 38 16.88 -3.51 6.20
C GLU A 38 16.82 -2.44 7.31
N ILE A 39 17.22 -1.22 6.98
CA ILE A 39 17.12 -0.03 7.84
C ILE A 39 16.46 1.08 7.04
N VAL A 40 15.48 1.75 7.62
CA VAL A 40 14.75 2.87 7.02
C VAL A 40 15.16 4.16 7.72
N THR A 41 15.44 5.18 6.92
CA THR A 41 15.77 6.53 7.37
C THR A 41 14.70 7.53 6.93
N TYR A 42 14.79 8.77 7.41
CA TYR A 42 13.90 9.84 6.96
C TYR A 42 14.01 10.11 5.45
N LEU A 43 15.18 9.90 4.86
CA LEU A 43 15.38 10.08 3.42
C LEU A 43 14.51 9.12 2.60
N ASP A 44 14.26 7.92 3.10
CA ASP A 44 13.43 6.92 2.43
C ASP A 44 11.95 7.28 2.47
N ILE A 45 11.47 7.85 3.58
CA ILE A 45 10.06 8.24 3.75
C ILE A 45 9.74 9.66 3.27
N LYS A 46 10.76 10.52 3.11
CA LYS A 46 10.58 11.92 2.72
C LYS A 46 9.77 12.11 1.44
N PRO A 47 9.98 11.33 0.36
CA PRO A 47 9.16 11.43 -0.84
C PRO A 47 7.66 11.16 -0.61
N ILE A 48 7.33 10.27 0.33
CA ILE A 48 5.96 9.96 0.71
C ILE A 48 5.33 11.18 1.40
N ILE A 49 6.05 11.76 2.35
CA ILE A 49 5.61 12.98 3.08
C ILE A 49 5.43 14.15 2.11
N ASP A 50 6.42 14.39 1.24
CA ASP A 50 6.39 15.48 0.26
C ASP A 50 5.19 15.34 -0.70
N GLY A 51 4.94 14.15 -1.19
CA GLY A 51 3.89 13.88 -2.17
C GLY A 51 2.46 13.85 -1.60
N ASN A 52 2.30 13.43 -0.34
CA ASN A 52 0.97 13.16 0.19
C ASN A 52 0.53 14.12 1.32
N CYS A 53 1.46 14.79 2.00
CA CYS A 53 1.16 15.53 3.22
C CYS A 53 1.32 17.06 3.06
N LEU A 54 2.32 17.51 2.30
CA LEU A 54 2.70 18.92 2.30
C LEU A 54 1.69 19.85 1.64
N SER A 55 0.73 19.34 0.88
CA SER A 55 -0.37 20.16 0.34
C SER A 55 -1.19 20.84 1.45
N CYS A 56 -1.31 20.18 2.61
CA CYS A 56 -1.96 20.73 3.80
C CYS A 56 -0.95 21.07 4.90
N HIS A 57 0.04 20.20 5.14
CA HIS A 57 1.03 20.32 6.20
C HIS A 57 2.33 21.00 5.75
N GLY A 58 2.25 21.88 4.76
CA GLY A 58 3.37 22.73 4.32
C GLY A 58 3.74 23.83 5.31
N ASN A 59 4.53 24.81 4.86
CA ASN A 59 4.85 26.00 5.64
C ASN A 59 4.64 27.27 4.78
N PRO A 60 3.57 28.08 5.04
CA PRO A 60 2.57 27.91 6.09
C PRO A 60 1.64 26.72 5.84
N THR A 61 1.02 26.21 6.91
CA THR A 61 0.00 25.14 6.81
C THR A 61 -1.26 25.63 6.12
N GLN A 62 -1.97 24.72 5.46
CA GLN A 62 -3.19 25.00 4.70
C GLN A 62 -4.38 24.14 5.22
N ASN A 63 -5.59 24.50 4.80
CA ASN A 63 -6.80 23.71 5.05
C ASN A 63 -7.04 23.33 6.53
N GLY A 64 -6.57 24.16 7.47
CA GLY A 64 -6.74 23.93 8.91
C GLY A 64 -5.79 22.88 9.49
N ALA A 65 -4.75 22.46 8.76
CA ALA A 65 -3.74 21.55 9.29
C ALA A 65 -3.05 22.17 10.52
N PRO A 66 -2.99 21.44 11.67
CA PRO A 66 -2.54 22.02 12.94
C PRO A 66 -1.03 22.15 13.06
N MET A 67 -0.26 21.56 12.13
CA MET A 67 1.19 21.49 12.18
C MET A 67 1.80 21.34 10.80
N SER A 68 3.06 21.79 10.65
CA SER A 68 3.87 21.56 9.45
C SER A 68 4.56 20.19 9.52
N LEU A 69 4.81 19.58 8.34
CA LEU A 69 5.57 18.33 8.16
C LEU A 69 6.76 18.52 7.20
N VAL A 70 7.27 19.74 7.07
CA VAL A 70 8.30 20.09 6.08
C VAL A 70 9.69 19.56 6.45
N THR A 71 9.97 19.40 7.76
CA THR A 71 11.30 19.02 8.25
C THR A 71 11.28 17.65 8.92
N TYR A 72 12.46 17.01 8.98
CA TYR A 72 12.65 15.77 9.74
C TYR A 72 12.06 15.87 11.16
N GLU A 73 12.40 16.94 11.91
CA GLU A 73 11.92 17.13 13.29
C GLU A 73 10.39 17.23 13.38
N ASN A 74 9.76 17.86 12.38
CA ASN A 74 8.29 17.96 12.35
C ASN A 74 7.65 16.59 12.13
N VAL A 75 8.20 15.76 11.23
CA VAL A 75 7.65 14.43 10.96
C VAL A 75 7.91 13.49 12.12
N LYS A 76 9.10 13.54 12.73
CA LYS A 76 9.43 12.80 13.94
C LYS A 76 8.47 13.14 15.10
N GLU A 77 8.21 14.43 15.35
CA GLU A 77 7.22 14.88 16.34
C GLU A 77 5.82 14.35 16.01
N ALA A 78 5.45 14.31 14.73
CA ALA A 78 4.15 13.80 14.30
C ALA A 78 3.98 12.31 14.57
N VAL A 79 5.02 11.51 14.34
CA VAL A 79 5.02 10.07 14.66
C VAL A 79 4.97 9.87 16.18
N THR A 80 5.84 10.58 16.92
CA THR A 80 6.01 10.33 18.35
C THR A 80 4.83 10.84 19.21
N ASN A 81 4.24 12.00 18.86
CA ASN A 81 3.33 12.73 19.76
C ASN A 81 2.00 13.17 19.12
N ARG A 82 1.75 12.84 17.84
CA ARG A 82 0.57 13.34 17.10
C ARG A 82 -0.20 12.25 16.36
N ASP A 83 0.04 11.00 16.72
CA ASP A 83 -0.68 9.83 16.21
C ASP A 83 -0.58 9.67 14.67
N LEU A 84 0.52 10.11 14.04
CA LEU A 84 0.65 10.05 12.58
C LEU A 84 0.40 8.63 12.06
N LEU A 85 1.04 7.61 12.67
CA LEU A 85 0.90 6.22 12.25
C LEU A 85 -0.54 5.72 12.40
N GLU A 86 -1.22 6.05 13.50
CA GLU A 86 -2.63 5.69 13.67
C GLU A 86 -3.49 6.29 12.56
N ARG A 87 -3.27 7.57 12.23
CA ARG A 87 -4.07 8.30 11.25
C ARG A 87 -3.92 7.78 9.82
N ILE A 88 -2.70 7.44 9.41
CA ILE A 88 -2.45 6.90 8.05
C ILE A 88 -2.88 5.43 7.91
N ASN A 89 -3.01 4.69 9.04
CA ASN A 89 -3.52 3.32 9.06
C ASN A 89 -5.04 3.22 8.98
N LYS A 90 -5.78 4.29 9.28
CA LYS A 90 -7.25 4.31 9.19
C LYS A 90 -7.73 4.04 7.77
N ASN A 91 -8.98 3.57 7.65
CA ASN A 91 -9.64 3.45 6.36
C ASN A 91 -10.17 4.81 5.92
N GLN A 92 -10.24 4.98 4.59
CA GLN A 92 -10.79 6.20 4.01
C GLN A 92 -12.22 6.44 4.48
N GLY A 93 -12.49 7.63 5.03
CA GLY A 93 -13.78 8.01 5.58
C GLY A 93 -13.92 7.82 7.09
N GLU A 94 -12.97 7.18 7.77
CA GLU A 94 -12.91 7.13 9.23
C GLU A 94 -12.51 8.50 9.81
N ASP A 95 -13.03 8.81 11.00
CA ASP A 95 -12.69 10.06 11.68
C ASP A 95 -11.19 10.12 12.02
N GLY A 96 -10.54 11.21 11.65
CA GLY A 96 -9.09 11.39 11.82
C GLY A 96 -8.21 10.68 10.79
N PHE A 97 -8.80 10.06 9.74
CA PHE A 97 -8.05 9.52 8.60
C PHE A 97 -7.17 10.59 7.94
N MET A 98 -5.96 10.19 7.53
CA MET A 98 -5.02 10.99 6.74
C MET A 98 -4.49 10.20 5.53
N PRO A 99 -4.26 10.85 4.37
CA PRO A 99 -4.47 12.27 4.05
C PRO A 99 -5.95 12.65 3.93
N GLN A 100 -6.37 13.70 4.63
CA GLN A 100 -7.76 14.15 4.58
C GLN A 100 -8.13 14.67 3.18
N GLY A 101 -9.20 14.13 2.60
CA GLY A 101 -9.62 14.49 1.24
C GLY A 101 -8.77 13.87 0.11
N GLY A 102 -7.71 13.13 0.44
CA GLY A 102 -6.88 12.38 -0.49
C GLY A 102 -7.18 10.88 -0.51
N SER A 103 -6.44 10.14 -1.35
CA SER A 103 -6.45 8.67 -1.33
C SER A 103 -5.64 8.14 -0.15
N ARG A 104 -6.02 6.96 0.33
CA ARG A 104 -5.20 6.24 1.33
C ARG A 104 -3.83 5.94 0.73
N LEU A 105 -2.79 6.06 1.53
CA LEU A 105 -1.45 5.60 1.17
C LEU A 105 -1.47 4.12 0.82
N SER A 106 -0.59 3.70 -0.06
CA SER A 106 -0.37 2.27 -0.32
C SER A 106 0.09 1.56 0.95
N GLN A 107 -0.12 0.26 1.01
CA GLN A 107 0.29 -0.52 2.17
C GLN A 107 1.81 -0.47 2.36
N PHE A 108 2.57 -0.51 1.27
CA PHE A 108 4.03 -0.36 1.29
C PHE A 108 4.49 0.98 1.89
N GLU A 109 3.85 2.11 1.52
CA GLU A 109 4.18 3.43 2.07
C GLU A 109 3.91 3.51 3.59
N ILE A 110 2.80 2.90 4.04
CA ILE A 110 2.46 2.84 5.46
C ILE A 110 3.49 1.99 6.23
N GLU A 111 3.85 0.84 5.69
CA GLU A 111 4.83 -0.06 6.28
C GLU A 111 6.23 0.56 6.33
N LEU A 112 6.61 1.32 5.29
CA LEU A 112 7.89 2.02 5.27
C LEU A 112 7.96 3.09 6.37
N ILE A 113 6.90 3.88 6.58
CA ILE A 113 6.86 4.87 7.66
C ILE A 113 6.83 4.18 9.04
N SER A 114 6.12 3.05 9.16
CA SER A 114 6.08 2.28 10.41
C SER A 114 7.44 1.69 10.75
N LYS A 115 8.14 1.15 9.74
CA LYS A 115 9.50 0.64 9.91
C LYS A 115 10.50 1.73 10.30
N TRP A 116 10.36 2.95 9.76
CA TRP A 116 11.15 4.09 10.17
C TRP A 116 11.02 4.39 11.67
N ASP A 117 9.82 4.28 12.23
CA ASP A 117 9.59 4.40 13.68
C ASP A 117 10.27 3.26 14.44
N GLU A 118 10.11 2.02 13.99
CA GLU A 118 10.74 0.82 14.59
C GLU A 118 12.27 0.89 14.55
N ASP A 119 12.86 1.44 13.50
CA ASP A 119 14.31 1.63 13.33
C ASP A 119 14.86 2.82 14.15
N GLY A 120 14.01 3.53 14.91
CA GLY A 120 14.41 4.58 15.85
C GLY A 120 14.40 5.98 15.26
N LEU A 121 13.61 6.21 14.23
CA LEU A 121 13.40 7.53 13.60
C LEU A 121 14.72 8.16 13.13
N LEU A 122 15.54 7.40 12.45
CA LEU A 122 16.86 7.84 11.96
C LEU A 122 16.70 8.93 10.88
N GLU A 123 17.56 9.97 10.93
CA GLU A 123 17.54 11.03 9.92
C GLU A 123 18.23 10.60 8.62
N ASN A 124 19.41 9.94 8.72
CA ASN A 124 20.27 9.46 7.61
C ASN A 124 20.75 8.05 7.88
#